data_fd8b5eeae64e5cc4f2385d042f9dd8d4
#
_entry.id   fd8b5eeae64e5cc4f2385d042f9dd8d4
#
_cell.length_a   1.000
_cell.length_b   1.000
_cell.length_c   1.000
_cell.angle_alpha   90.00
_cell.angle_beta   90.00
_cell.angle_gamma   90.00
#
_symmetry.space_group_name_H-M   'P 1'
#
loop_
_entity.id
_entity.type
_entity.pdbx_description
1 polymer ?
#
loop_
_entity_poly.entity_id
_entity_poly.type
_entity_poly.pdbx_seq_one_letter_code
_entity_poly.pdbx_strand_id
1 'polypeptide(L)'
;MSSIDFSTLTQKIAALLAAHPEQPVLIALDGRCGSGKTTLAGQLAEQFPASIVFHTDDYYLPPDQRIPDWEKTPCANMDLARLREELLRPARAGEPVFYRAYSCRAGAYQPVQELAAQPLVILEGSYSHHPLLAPYEDFRV
;
A
#
# COMPACT_ATOMS: atom_id res chain seq x y z
N MET A 1 -8.43 -1.14 20.36
CA MET A 1 -8.38 -1.28 18.90
C MET A 1 -9.38 -2.35 18.49
N SER A 2 -10.31 -1.98 17.66
CA SER A 2 -11.20 -2.98 17.11
C SER A 2 -10.44 -3.76 16.05
N SER A 3 -10.47 -5.07 16.17
CA SER A 3 -9.97 -5.93 15.11
C SER A 3 -11.15 -6.42 14.30
N ILE A 4 -11.04 -6.33 13.01
CA ILE A 4 -12.00 -6.92 12.10
C ILE A 4 -11.52 -8.35 11.83
N ASP A 5 -12.40 -9.35 11.92
CA ASP A 5 -11.98 -10.71 11.63
C ASP A 5 -11.86 -10.90 10.11
N PHE A 6 -11.15 -11.97 9.72
CA PHE A 6 -10.85 -12.23 8.32
C PHE A 6 -12.11 -12.42 7.48
N SER A 7 -13.10 -13.11 8.03
CA SER A 7 -14.35 -13.37 7.33
C SER A 7 -15.11 -12.07 7.05
N THR A 8 -15.21 -11.19 8.05
CA THR A 8 -15.87 -9.89 7.89
C THR A 8 -15.11 -9.03 6.88
N LEU A 9 -13.78 -9.04 6.95
CA LEU A 9 -12.96 -8.26 6.02
C LEU A 9 -13.13 -8.74 4.58
N THR A 10 -13.10 -10.05 4.34
CA THR A 10 -13.29 -10.59 2.99
C THR A 10 -14.68 -10.30 2.45
N GLN A 11 -15.71 -10.33 3.29
CA GLN A 11 -17.06 -9.96 2.90
C GLN A 11 -17.14 -8.49 2.51
N LYS A 12 -16.47 -7.61 3.26
CA LYS A 12 -16.44 -6.18 2.96
C LYS A 12 -15.74 -5.91 1.64
N ILE A 13 -14.61 -6.58 1.40
CA ILE A 13 -13.87 -6.42 0.15
C ILE A 13 -14.70 -6.93 -1.03
N ALA A 14 -15.33 -8.09 -0.89
CA ALA A 14 -16.17 -8.64 -1.95
C ALA A 14 -17.34 -7.70 -2.29
N ALA A 15 -17.94 -7.08 -1.27
CA ALA A 15 -19.01 -6.11 -1.46
C ALA A 15 -18.53 -4.87 -2.20
N LEU A 16 -17.34 -4.37 -1.86
CA LEU A 16 -16.76 -3.21 -2.54
C LEU A 16 -16.44 -3.53 -4.00
N LEU A 17 -15.88 -4.71 -4.27
CA LEU A 17 -15.61 -5.14 -5.64
C LEU A 17 -16.88 -5.25 -6.47
N ALA A 18 -17.94 -5.78 -5.88
CA ALA A 18 -19.24 -5.90 -6.57
C ALA A 18 -19.88 -4.53 -6.82
N ALA A 19 -19.69 -3.58 -5.89
CA ALA A 19 -20.26 -2.24 -6.01
C ALA A 19 -19.49 -1.37 -7.02
N HIS A 20 -18.24 -1.70 -7.31
CA HIS A 20 -17.37 -0.90 -8.19
C HIS A 20 -16.74 -1.77 -9.28
N PRO A 21 -17.54 -2.36 -10.19
CA PRO A 21 -17.01 -3.28 -11.18
C PRO A 21 -16.12 -2.62 -12.24
N GLU A 22 -16.21 -1.30 -12.39
CA GLU A 22 -15.50 -0.58 -13.43
C GLU A 22 -14.25 0.17 -12.94
N GLN A 23 -13.99 0.14 -11.63
CA GLN A 23 -12.80 0.80 -11.10
C GLN A 23 -12.15 -0.06 -10.02
N PRO A 24 -10.82 0.04 -9.88
CA PRO A 24 -10.13 -0.70 -8.83
C PRO A 24 -10.58 -0.28 -7.44
N VAL A 25 -10.64 -1.25 -6.53
CA VAL A 25 -10.89 -1.02 -5.10
C VAL A 25 -9.54 -1.02 -4.40
N LEU A 26 -9.30 0.00 -3.58
CA LEU A 26 -8.04 0.13 -2.85
C LEU A 26 -8.32 0.08 -1.36
N ILE A 27 -7.69 -0.88 -0.68
CA ILE A 27 -7.77 -1.01 0.77
C ILE A 27 -6.39 -0.78 1.40
N ALA A 28 -6.38 -0.22 2.60
CA ALA A 28 -5.15 0.07 3.31
C ALA A 28 -5.13 -0.66 4.65
N LEU A 29 -4.04 -1.36 4.91
CA LEU A 29 -3.79 -2.09 6.14
C LEU A 29 -2.65 -1.39 6.86
N ASP A 30 -2.99 -0.52 7.82
CA ASP A 30 -1.98 0.20 8.59
C ASP A 30 -1.45 -0.67 9.72
N GLY A 31 -0.16 -0.56 9.96
CA GLY A 31 0.46 -1.29 11.03
C GLY A 31 1.97 -1.22 11.00
N ARG A 32 2.56 -1.33 12.18
CA ARG A 32 4.01 -1.39 12.32
C ARG A 32 4.54 -2.73 11.85
N CYS A 33 5.82 -2.76 11.55
CA CYS A 33 6.52 -4.00 11.26
C CYS A 33 6.25 -5.01 12.40
N GLY A 34 5.88 -6.24 12.03
CA GLY A 34 5.57 -7.28 13.01
C GLY A 34 4.14 -7.25 13.56
N SER A 35 3.28 -6.36 13.07
CA SER A 35 1.88 -6.29 13.54
C SER A 35 0.98 -7.36 12.93
N GLY A 36 1.49 -8.19 12.02
CA GLY A 36 0.69 -9.21 11.33
C GLY A 36 0.02 -8.71 10.05
N LYS A 37 0.18 -7.43 9.69
CA LYS A 37 -0.46 -6.88 8.49
C LYS A 37 0.11 -7.47 7.20
N THR A 38 1.40 -7.76 7.17
CA THR A 38 2.02 -8.41 6.01
C THR A 38 1.41 -9.81 5.78
N THR A 39 1.20 -10.57 6.85
CA THR A 39 0.55 -11.88 6.78
C THR A 39 -0.89 -11.73 6.30
N LEU A 40 -1.61 -10.74 6.83
CA LEU A 40 -2.98 -10.48 6.42
C LEU A 40 -3.06 -10.12 4.94
N ALA A 41 -2.16 -9.25 4.46
CA ALA A 41 -2.12 -8.88 3.05
C ALA A 41 -1.89 -10.11 2.16
N GLY A 42 -0.99 -11.01 2.56
CA GLY A 42 -0.76 -12.26 1.84
C GLY A 42 -1.98 -13.16 1.80
N GLN A 43 -2.70 -13.28 2.91
CA GLN A 43 -3.93 -14.06 2.97
C GLN A 43 -5.03 -13.47 2.08
N LEU A 44 -5.14 -12.15 2.04
CA LEU A 44 -6.10 -11.48 1.17
C LEU A 44 -5.75 -11.67 -0.31
N ALA A 45 -4.46 -11.62 -0.65
CA ALA A 45 -4.03 -11.85 -2.02
C ALA A 45 -4.33 -13.29 -2.47
N GLU A 46 -4.23 -14.26 -1.57
CA GLU A 46 -4.63 -15.64 -1.87
C GLU A 46 -6.14 -15.77 -2.08
N GLN A 47 -6.92 -15.07 -1.24
CA GLN A 47 -8.38 -15.08 -1.33
C GLN A 47 -8.87 -14.37 -2.60
N PHE A 48 -8.17 -13.31 -3.01
CA PHE A 48 -8.51 -12.50 -4.18
C PHE A 48 -7.33 -12.50 -5.14
N PRO A 49 -7.16 -13.54 -5.99
CA PRO A 49 -5.99 -13.64 -6.87
C PRO A 49 -5.82 -12.48 -7.85
N ALA A 50 -6.91 -11.82 -8.25
CA ALA A 50 -6.84 -10.64 -9.11
C ALA A 50 -6.56 -9.40 -8.26
N SER A 51 -5.39 -9.37 -7.62
CA SER A 51 -5.00 -8.31 -6.70
C SER A 51 -3.52 -7.97 -6.84
N ILE A 52 -3.17 -6.81 -6.30
CA ILE A 52 -1.80 -6.30 -6.24
C ILE A 52 -1.55 -5.87 -4.80
N VAL A 53 -0.39 -6.17 -4.26
CA VAL A 53 -0.01 -5.74 -2.92
C VAL A 53 1.14 -4.74 -3.01
N PHE A 54 0.96 -3.56 -2.41
CA PHE A 54 2.00 -2.55 -2.29
C PHE A 54 2.45 -2.48 -0.83
N HIS A 55 3.75 -2.29 -0.63
CA HIS A 55 4.35 -2.19 0.70
C HIS A 55 4.91 -0.80 0.91
N THR A 56 4.45 -0.09 1.95
CA THR A 56 5.00 1.23 2.26
C THR A 56 6.49 1.15 2.55
N ASP A 57 6.96 0.03 3.10
CA ASP A 57 8.37 -0.20 3.44
C ASP A 57 9.30 -0.17 2.22
N ASP A 58 8.76 -0.28 1.01
CA ASP A 58 9.55 -0.20 -0.22
C ASP A 58 9.73 1.24 -0.69
N TYR A 59 9.12 2.21 0.00
CA TYR A 59 9.11 3.62 -0.43
C TYR A 59 9.69 4.54 0.63
N TYR A 60 10.88 4.18 1.13
CA TYR A 60 11.66 5.05 2.00
C TYR A 60 12.40 6.11 1.18
N LEU A 61 12.63 7.26 1.82
CA LEU A 61 13.53 8.27 1.28
C LEU A 61 14.98 7.78 1.44
N PRO A 62 15.85 8.00 0.44
CA PRO A 62 17.29 7.84 0.64
C PRO A 62 17.76 8.71 1.81
N PRO A 63 18.79 8.27 2.58
CA PRO A 63 19.22 9.01 3.77
C PRO A 63 19.60 10.46 3.49
N ASP A 64 20.18 10.76 2.33
CA ASP A 64 20.58 12.11 1.95
C ASP A 64 19.41 13.04 1.62
N GLN A 65 18.20 12.50 1.48
CA GLN A 65 16.99 13.26 1.20
C GLN A 65 16.12 13.44 2.43
N ARG A 66 16.50 12.86 3.56
CA ARG A 66 15.74 12.99 4.82
C ARG A 66 16.10 14.29 5.52
N ILE A 67 15.07 14.90 6.14
CA ILE A 67 15.29 16.13 6.91
C ILE A 67 16.09 15.85 8.17
N PRO A 68 16.76 16.86 8.75
CA PRO A 68 17.41 16.70 10.07
C PRO A 68 16.38 16.26 11.11
N ASP A 69 16.80 15.41 12.03
CA ASP A 69 15.91 14.87 13.08
C ASP A 69 14.72 14.10 12.54
N TRP A 70 14.87 13.44 11.37
CA TRP A 70 13.80 12.69 10.76
C TRP A 70 13.25 11.59 11.68
N GLU A 71 14.08 11.04 12.58
CA GLU A 71 13.67 9.99 13.53
C GLU A 71 12.59 10.49 14.50
N LYS A 72 12.53 11.80 14.74
CA LYS A 72 11.57 12.42 15.66
C LYS A 72 10.32 12.93 14.95
N THR A 73 10.32 12.90 13.62
CA THR A 73 9.18 13.40 12.82
C THR A 73 8.45 12.21 12.22
N PRO A 74 7.15 12.04 12.50
CA PRO A 74 6.40 10.93 11.93
C PRO A 74 6.50 10.91 10.41
N CYS A 75 6.74 9.72 9.85
CA CYS A 75 6.86 9.40 8.43
C CYS A 75 7.88 10.23 7.63
N ALA A 76 8.78 10.97 8.30
CA ALA A 76 9.80 11.78 7.61
C ALA A 76 10.83 10.94 6.86
N ASN A 77 10.92 9.64 7.16
CA ASN A 77 11.81 8.71 6.47
C ASN A 77 11.15 8.08 5.24
N MET A 78 9.89 8.38 4.97
CA MET A 78 9.13 7.76 3.89
C MET A 78 8.85 8.73 2.76
N ASP A 79 8.86 8.23 1.53
CA ASP A 79 8.55 9.01 0.35
C ASP A 79 7.09 8.77 -0.04
N LEU A 80 6.17 9.32 0.75
CA LEU A 80 4.74 9.13 0.52
C LEU A 80 4.26 9.81 -0.76
N ALA A 81 4.88 10.92 -1.15
CA ALA A 81 4.53 11.60 -2.39
C ALA A 81 4.84 10.72 -3.60
N ARG A 82 6.00 10.06 -3.60
CA ARG A 82 6.36 9.14 -4.68
C ARG A 82 5.45 7.91 -4.68
N LEU A 83 5.14 7.38 -3.49
CA LEU A 83 4.21 6.25 -3.37
C LEU A 83 2.85 6.60 -3.97
N ARG A 84 2.32 7.77 -3.66
CA ARG A 84 1.07 8.23 -4.21
C ARG A 84 1.13 8.34 -5.74
N GLU A 85 2.14 9.03 -6.27
CA GLU A 85 2.23 9.32 -7.71
C GLU A 85 2.60 8.10 -8.55
N GLU A 86 3.47 7.22 -8.04
CA GLU A 86 3.92 6.05 -8.79
C GLU A 86 3.04 4.82 -8.62
N LEU A 87 2.37 4.68 -7.48
CA LEU A 87 1.57 3.48 -7.19
C LEU A 87 0.07 3.77 -7.13
N LEU A 88 -0.37 4.64 -6.22
CA LEU A 88 -1.81 4.75 -5.92
C LEU A 88 -2.57 5.41 -7.06
N ARG A 89 -2.01 6.44 -7.65
CA ARG A 89 -2.65 7.16 -8.72
C ARG A 89 -2.90 6.31 -9.96
N PRO A 90 -1.85 5.66 -10.54
CA PRO A 90 -2.08 4.78 -11.68
C PRO A 90 -2.91 3.55 -11.32
N ALA A 91 -2.70 2.95 -10.15
CA ALA A 91 -3.49 1.79 -9.74
C ALA A 91 -4.97 2.13 -9.63
N ARG A 92 -5.30 3.28 -9.05
CA ARG A 92 -6.69 3.73 -8.93
C ARG A 92 -7.31 4.04 -10.29
N ALA A 93 -6.50 4.51 -11.23
CA ALA A 93 -6.96 4.80 -12.59
C ALA A 93 -7.08 3.56 -13.47
N GLY A 94 -6.71 2.38 -12.97
CA GLY A 94 -6.76 1.14 -13.75
C GLY A 94 -5.63 1.03 -14.76
N GLU A 95 -4.52 1.72 -14.51
CA GLU A 95 -3.34 1.73 -15.36
C GLU A 95 -2.25 0.81 -14.80
N PRO A 96 -1.33 0.32 -15.66
CA PRO A 96 -0.18 -0.44 -15.16
C PRO A 96 0.66 0.39 -14.19
N VAL A 97 1.25 -0.27 -13.22
CA VAL A 97 2.08 0.36 -12.20
C VAL A 97 3.53 -0.02 -12.41
N PHE A 98 4.41 0.96 -12.34
CA PHE A 98 5.85 0.73 -12.42
C PHE A 98 6.43 0.81 -11.01
N TYR A 99 6.62 -0.34 -10.40
CA TYR A 99 7.00 -0.49 -9.00
C TYR A 99 8.52 -0.40 -8.87
N ARG A 100 9.00 0.62 -8.17
CA ARG A 100 10.44 0.81 -7.96
C ARG A 100 10.71 1.00 -6.47
N ALA A 101 11.05 -0.09 -5.80
CA ALA A 101 11.36 -0.07 -4.39
C ALA A 101 12.70 0.60 -4.12
N TYR A 102 12.82 1.28 -2.98
CA TYR A 102 14.11 1.70 -2.45
C TYR A 102 14.53 0.72 -1.37
N SER A 103 15.69 0.09 -1.54
CA SER A 103 16.21 -0.85 -0.56
C SER A 103 17.13 -0.11 0.41
N CYS A 104 16.72 0.01 1.66
CA CYS A 104 17.56 0.59 2.71
C CYS A 104 18.82 -0.27 2.95
N ARG A 105 18.67 -1.58 2.78
CA ARG A 105 19.78 -2.52 2.96
C ARG A 105 20.86 -2.34 1.89
N ALA A 106 20.44 -2.19 0.64
CA ALA A 106 21.38 -1.99 -0.48
C ALA A 106 21.76 -0.53 -0.65
N GLY A 107 21.04 0.41 -0.04
CA GLY A 107 21.25 1.82 -0.22
C GLY A 107 20.97 2.30 -1.64
N ALA A 108 20.04 1.65 -2.35
CA ALA A 108 19.81 1.93 -3.76
C ALA A 108 18.38 1.58 -4.17
N TYR A 109 17.91 2.25 -5.22
CA TYR A 109 16.65 1.88 -5.86
C TYR A 109 16.81 0.54 -6.56
N GLN A 110 15.76 -0.27 -6.49
CA GLN A 110 15.73 -1.57 -7.14
C GLN A 110 15.25 -1.45 -8.58
N PRO A 111 15.46 -2.47 -9.42
CA PRO A 111 14.95 -2.46 -10.79
C PRO A 111 13.44 -2.27 -10.81
N VAL A 112 12.97 -1.51 -11.81
CA VAL A 112 11.54 -1.26 -11.99
C VAL A 112 10.85 -2.56 -12.40
N GLN A 113 9.70 -2.85 -11.76
CA GLN A 113 8.83 -3.95 -12.12
C GLN A 113 7.52 -3.38 -12.67
N GLU A 114 7.13 -3.80 -13.85
CA GLU A 114 5.83 -3.42 -14.39
C GLU A 114 4.77 -4.40 -13.87
N LEU A 115 3.75 -3.84 -13.21
CA LEU A 115 2.64 -4.63 -12.65
C LEU A 115 1.36 -4.26 -13.38
N ALA A 116 0.68 -5.26 -13.93
CA ALA A 116 -0.58 -5.04 -14.64
C ALA A 116 -1.65 -4.54 -13.66
N ALA A 117 -2.57 -3.73 -14.16
CA ALA A 117 -3.69 -3.24 -13.37
C ALA A 117 -4.53 -4.41 -12.85
N GLN A 118 -4.98 -4.30 -11.60
CA GLN A 118 -5.81 -5.32 -10.96
C GLN A 118 -7.04 -4.67 -10.32
N PRO A 119 -8.16 -5.40 -10.20
CA PRO A 119 -9.36 -4.83 -9.58
C PRO A 119 -9.23 -4.60 -8.08
N LEU A 120 -8.34 -5.31 -7.39
CA LEU A 120 -8.10 -5.09 -5.96
C LEU A 120 -6.66 -4.67 -5.73
N VAL A 121 -6.50 -3.55 -5.02
CA VAL A 121 -5.20 -3.01 -4.63
C VAL A 121 -5.12 -3.02 -3.11
N ILE A 122 -4.08 -3.63 -2.56
CA ILE A 122 -3.86 -3.72 -1.13
C ILE A 122 -2.59 -2.96 -0.80
N LEU A 123 -2.73 -1.89 -0.02
CA LEU A 123 -1.57 -1.13 0.50
C LEU A 123 -1.38 -1.52 1.95
N GLU A 124 -0.21 -2.06 2.30
CA GLU A 124 0.06 -2.45 3.68
C GLU A 124 1.33 -1.78 4.19
N GLY A 125 1.36 -1.52 5.49
CA GLY A 125 2.53 -1.02 6.17
C GLY A 125 2.27 0.23 6.99
N SER A 126 3.32 0.74 7.60
CA SER A 126 3.27 1.95 8.43
C SER A 126 2.87 3.16 7.59
N TYR A 127 2.04 4.01 8.17
CA TYR A 127 1.57 5.26 7.55
C TYR A 127 0.69 5.05 6.32
N SER A 128 0.17 3.84 6.09
CA SER A 128 -0.74 3.60 4.96
C SER A 128 -2.02 4.44 5.04
N HIS A 129 -2.42 4.88 6.24
CA HIS A 129 -3.57 5.77 6.44
C HIS A 129 -3.22 7.26 6.43
N HIS A 130 -2.00 7.63 6.07
CA HIS A 130 -1.56 9.02 6.05
C HIS A 130 -2.48 9.87 5.14
N PRO A 131 -2.76 11.14 5.49
CA PRO A 131 -3.65 11.99 4.70
C PRO A 131 -3.28 12.14 3.22
N LEU A 132 -1.98 12.01 2.85
CA LEU A 132 -1.58 12.02 1.45
C LEU A 132 -2.10 10.82 0.67
N LEU A 133 -2.35 9.71 1.34
CA LEU A 133 -2.76 8.45 0.72
C LEU A 133 -4.24 8.18 0.89
N ALA A 134 -4.82 8.68 1.98
CA ALA A 134 -6.20 8.41 2.36
C ALA A 134 -7.23 8.69 1.25
N PRO A 135 -7.11 9.76 0.43
CA PRO A 135 -8.09 10.01 -0.62
C PRO A 135 -8.21 8.92 -1.67
N TYR A 136 -7.20 8.07 -1.79
CA TYR A 136 -7.19 6.97 -2.76
C TYR A 136 -7.74 5.66 -2.19
N GLU A 137 -8.04 5.63 -0.88
CA GLU A 137 -8.40 4.40 -0.18
C GLU A 137 -9.91 4.28 -0.01
N ASP A 138 -10.47 3.13 -0.41
CA ASP A 138 -11.89 2.85 -0.26
C ASP A 138 -12.21 2.27 1.11
N PHE A 139 -11.24 1.63 1.75
CA PHE A 139 -11.42 1.02 3.06
C PHE A 139 -10.09 0.96 3.79
N ARG A 140 -10.13 1.23 5.10
CA ARG A 140 -8.94 1.22 5.96
C ARG A 140 -9.15 0.24 7.11
N VAL A 141 -8.13 -0.55 7.37
CA VAL A 141 -8.15 -1.52 8.47
C VAL A 141 -7.18 -1.13 9.57
#